data_1bbab5f34403c1e8ed2ac553caa56881
#
_entry.id   1bbab5f34403c1e8ed2ac553caa56881
#
_cell.length_a   1.000
_cell.length_b   1.000
_cell.length_c   1.000
_cell.angle_alpha   90.00
_cell.angle_beta   90.00
_cell.angle_gamma   90.00
#
_symmetry.space_group_name_H-M   'P 1'
#
loop_
_entity.id
_entity.type
_entity.pdbx_description
1 polymer ?
#
loop_
_entity_poly.entity_id
_entity_poly.type
_entity_poly.pdbx_seq_one_letter_code
_entity_poly.pdbx_strand_id
1 'polypeptide(L)'
;TQNYTNKYLATLTKNYKYAHIFWLRIWLILISMKNNIFTSLIAFIMCLASCSFVPKDFDTSDKDNLVIQLITYVLDQAHYLDKEINDEFSENVFNKFLENIDPYKRYFYSYDIEEFSEFKYSIDDAFKNPNLDFFELVYARYMQRMSESEKIFNEILSKPFDFSKDEVFESDFEALDYVQSKTELYDRWRKLLKIYVIENYHNEVEDDLKKIESDSTFQVRNKEIIEKETRESLIETMNQNYRFVAEEMERSDWLSIYINSFVSQYDPNTSYLDPESKDRFDIDMSGNYAGIGARLQKKIDKVEITEVISGGPVWRDNILEKGDAIL
;
A
#
# COMPACT_ATOMS: atom_id res chain seq x y z
N THR A 1 34.77 -23.49 -3.60
CA THR A 1 34.45 -22.06 -3.38
C THR A 1 35.71 -21.22 -3.18
N GLN A 2 36.72 -21.70 -2.47
CA GLN A 2 37.97 -20.96 -2.19
C GLN A 2 38.84 -20.68 -3.44
N ASN A 3 38.68 -21.44 -4.52
CA ASN A 3 39.46 -21.27 -5.76
C ASN A 3 38.93 -20.14 -6.66
N TYR A 4 37.65 -19.78 -6.56
CA TYR A 4 37.06 -18.70 -7.36
C TYR A 4 37.36 -17.31 -6.77
N THR A 5 37.35 -17.17 -5.45
CA THR A 5 37.69 -15.93 -4.75
C THR A 5 39.15 -15.51 -4.96
N ASN A 6 40.08 -16.46 -4.97
CA ASN A 6 41.50 -16.17 -5.22
C ASN A 6 41.77 -15.73 -6.68
N LYS A 7 41.02 -16.23 -7.65
CA LYS A 7 41.16 -15.85 -9.06
C LYS A 7 40.60 -14.43 -9.32
N TYR A 8 39.53 -14.07 -8.66
CA TYR A 8 38.94 -12.71 -8.72
C TYR A 8 39.82 -11.65 -8.05
N LEU A 9 40.36 -11.94 -6.88
CA LEU A 9 41.30 -11.04 -6.19
C LEU A 9 42.58 -10.84 -6.99
N ALA A 10 43.12 -11.88 -7.62
CA ALA A 10 44.30 -11.77 -8.48
C ALA A 10 44.05 -10.93 -9.77
N THR A 11 42.84 -10.95 -10.28
CA THR A 11 42.46 -10.15 -11.47
C THR A 11 42.25 -8.68 -11.09
N LEU A 12 41.64 -8.40 -9.92
CA LEU A 12 41.48 -7.05 -9.40
C LEU A 12 42.81 -6.40 -9.07
N THR A 13 43.71 -7.09 -8.39
CA THR A 13 45.06 -6.56 -8.06
C THR A 13 45.92 -6.30 -9.30
N LYS A 14 45.76 -7.11 -10.34
CA LYS A 14 46.45 -6.89 -11.60
C LYS A 14 45.94 -5.65 -12.35
N ASN A 15 44.62 -5.43 -12.37
CA ASN A 15 44.03 -4.24 -12.97
C ASN A 15 44.39 -2.94 -12.18
N TYR A 16 44.45 -2.97 -10.88
CA TYR A 16 44.87 -1.84 -10.07
C TYR A 16 46.34 -1.46 -10.34
N LYS A 17 47.20 -2.43 -10.54
CA LYS A 17 48.61 -2.18 -10.83
C LYS A 17 48.85 -1.52 -12.18
N TYR A 18 48.05 -1.90 -13.21
CA TYR A 18 48.12 -1.26 -14.52
C TYR A 18 47.49 0.14 -14.49
N ALA A 19 46.39 0.36 -13.76
CA ALA A 19 45.83 1.67 -13.56
C ALA A 19 46.80 2.64 -12.90
N HIS A 20 47.53 2.20 -11.85
CA HIS A 20 48.51 3.02 -11.14
C HIS A 20 49.70 3.42 -12.03
N ILE A 21 50.20 2.49 -12.88
CA ILE A 21 51.28 2.74 -13.84
C ILE A 21 50.82 3.69 -14.95
N PHE A 22 49.59 3.55 -15.42
CA PHE A 22 48.97 4.43 -16.40
C PHE A 22 48.85 5.87 -15.88
N TRP A 23 48.36 6.04 -14.65
CA TRP A 23 48.26 7.35 -13.99
C TRP A 23 49.63 8.00 -13.69
N LEU A 24 50.62 7.23 -13.30
CA LEU A 24 52.01 7.73 -13.13
C LEU A 24 52.62 8.22 -14.44
N ARG A 25 52.37 7.54 -15.57
CA ARG A 25 52.84 7.97 -16.88
C ARG A 25 52.11 9.26 -17.35
N ILE A 26 50.84 9.39 -17.16
CA ILE A 26 50.08 10.61 -17.44
C ILE A 26 50.61 11.77 -16.56
N TRP A 27 50.85 11.54 -15.32
CA TRP A 27 51.39 12.54 -14.40
C TRP A 27 52.80 13.04 -14.80
N LEU A 28 53.66 12.13 -15.24
CA LEU A 28 55.01 12.46 -15.79
C LEU A 28 54.93 13.25 -17.11
N ILE A 29 53.99 12.97 -17.95
CA ILE A 29 53.75 13.70 -19.19
C ILE A 29 53.25 15.13 -18.89
N LEU A 30 52.34 15.31 -17.94
CA LEU A 30 51.82 16.57 -17.49
C LEU A 30 52.85 17.49 -16.84
N ILE A 31 53.84 16.96 -16.14
CA ILE A 31 54.95 17.68 -15.54
C ILE A 31 55.96 18.21 -16.66
N SER A 32 56.03 17.50 -17.77
CA SER A 32 56.95 17.87 -18.90
C SER A 32 56.39 18.98 -19.76
N MET A 33 55.13 19.38 -19.63
CA MET A 33 54.50 20.39 -20.49
C MET A 33 54.60 21.81 -19.86
N LYS A 34 55.47 22.66 -20.38
CA LYS A 34 55.76 24.04 -19.96
C LYS A 34 54.61 25.05 -20.16
N ASN A 35 53.41 24.61 -20.49
CA ASN A 35 52.28 25.54 -20.79
C ASN A 35 51.17 25.36 -19.75
N ASN A 36 51.23 26.13 -18.67
CA ASN A 36 50.31 26.08 -17.51
C ASN A 36 48.80 26.22 -17.87
N ILE A 37 48.49 26.88 -18.98
CA ILE A 37 47.10 27.09 -19.44
C ILE A 37 46.52 25.81 -20.03
N PHE A 38 47.31 25.05 -20.79
CA PHE A 38 46.82 23.82 -21.44
C PHE A 38 46.64 22.68 -20.43
N THR A 39 47.53 22.59 -19.43
CA THR A 39 47.40 21.61 -18.31
C THR A 39 46.22 21.90 -17.39
N SER A 40 45.94 23.21 -17.13
CA SER A 40 44.75 23.62 -16.39
C SER A 40 43.46 23.31 -17.15
N LEU A 41 43.41 23.46 -18.45
CA LEU A 41 42.24 23.16 -19.27
C LEU A 41 41.95 21.67 -19.32
N ILE A 42 43.00 20.81 -19.44
CA ILE A 42 42.84 19.38 -19.43
C ILE A 42 42.41 18.89 -18.03
N ALA A 43 42.96 19.44 -16.94
CA ALA A 43 42.52 19.12 -15.59
C ALA A 43 41.07 19.53 -15.32
N PHE A 44 40.63 20.67 -15.86
CA PHE A 44 39.26 21.13 -15.76
C PHE A 44 38.30 20.26 -16.55
N ILE A 45 38.67 19.82 -17.75
CA ILE A 45 37.88 18.89 -18.57
C ILE A 45 37.77 17.50 -17.89
N MET A 46 38.85 17.00 -17.26
CA MET A 46 38.80 15.76 -16.48
C MET A 46 37.96 15.90 -15.21
N CYS A 47 37.95 17.03 -14.52
CA CYS A 47 37.04 17.31 -13.41
C CYS A 47 35.59 17.37 -13.86
N LEU A 48 35.28 17.95 -15.01
CA LEU A 48 33.92 17.95 -15.56
C LEU A 48 33.46 16.56 -16.00
N ALA A 49 34.34 15.74 -16.51
CA ALA A 49 34.03 14.34 -16.89
C ALA A 49 33.86 13.41 -15.67
N SER A 50 34.46 13.72 -14.52
CA SER A 50 34.26 12.94 -13.29
C SER A 50 33.01 13.33 -12.51
N CYS A 51 32.37 14.46 -12.81
CA CYS A 51 31.09 14.86 -12.20
C CYS A 51 29.86 14.28 -12.88
N SER A 52 30.00 13.46 -13.93
CA SER A 52 28.87 12.77 -14.55
C SER A 52 28.61 11.41 -13.90
N PHE A 53 28.65 11.32 -12.58
CA PHE A 53 27.90 10.30 -11.89
C PHE A 53 26.44 10.78 -11.85
N VAL A 54 25.74 10.62 -12.97
CA VAL A 54 24.28 10.60 -12.94
C VAL A 54 23.94 9.37 -12.11
N PRO A 55 23.34 9.50 -10.91
CA PRO A 55 22.79 8.33 -10.27
C PRO A 55 21.85 7.71 -11.32
N LYS A 56 22.06 6.45 -11.66
CA LYS A 56 21.09 5.71 -12.45
C LYS A 56 19.85 5.72 -11.57
N ASP A 57 18.86 6.51 -11.92
CA ASP A 57 17.55 6.37 -11.32
C ASP A 57 17.17 4.91 -11.56
N PHE A 58 17.14 4.13 -10.48
CA PHE A 58 16.63 2.78 -10.55
C PHE A 58 15.18 2.93 -11.02
N ASP A 59 14.85 2.29 -12.12
CA ASP A 59 13.46 2.10 -12.52
C ASP A 59 12.71 1.51 -11.31
N THR A 60 11.47 1.90 -11.13
CA THR A 60 10.62 1.41 -10.04
C THR A 60 10.62 -0.12 -9.99
N SER A 61 10.58 -0.77 -11.14
CA SER A 61 10.69 -2.22 -11.30
C SER A 61 12.01 -2.81 -10.77
N ASP A 62 13.16 -2.18 -11.03
CA ASP A 62 14.47 -2.63 -10.51
C ASP A 62 14.52 -2.56 -8.99
N LYS A 63 13.91 -1.52 -8.41
CA LYS A 63 13.85 -1.30 -6.96
C LYS A 63 12.97 -2.33 -6.27
N ASP A 64 11.79 -2.59 -6.81
CA ASP A 64 10.83 -3.56 -6.28
C ASP A 64 11.40 -4.99 -6.35
N ASN A 65 12.04 -5.34 -7.47
CA ASN A 65 12.71 -6.62 -7.63
C ASN A 65 13.85 -6.81 -6.61
N LEU A 66 14.60 -5.75 -6.31
CA LEU A 66 15.63 -5.80 -5.27
C LEU A 66 15.03 -6.02 -3.88
N VAL A 67 13.90 -5.37 -3.57
CA VAL A 67 13.17 -5.57 -2.30
C VAL A 67 12.76 -7.03 -2.16
N ILE A 68 12.16 -7.62 -3.18
CA ILE A 68 11.75 -9.04 -3.18
C ILE A 68 12.97 -9.95 -2.99
N GLN A 69 14.07 -9.71 -3.70
CA GLN A 69 15.31 -10.49 -3.52
C GLN A 69 15.83 -10.44 -2.07
N LEU A 70 15.85 -9.25 -1.49
CA LEU A 70 16.31 -9.07 -0.10
C LEU A 70 15.39 -9.79 0.89
N ILE A 71 14.07 -9.68 0.72
CA ILE A 71 13.11 -10.37 1.58
C ILE A 71 13.28 -11.88 1.46
N THR A 72 13.31 -12.41 0.25
CA THR A 72 13.49 -13.86 0.01
C THR A 72 14.79 -14.34 0.64
N TYR A 73 15.90 -13.58 0.46
CA TYR A 73 17.19 -13.91 1.06
C TYR A 73 17.14 -13.92 2.59
N VAL A 74 16.51 -12.91 3.20
CA VAL A 74 16.41 -12.83 4.67
C VAL A 74 15.55 -13.97 5.21
N LEU A 75 14.45 -14.30 4.57
CA LEU A 75 13.58 -15.41 4.97
C LEU A 75 14.31 -16.76 4.84
N ASP A 76 15.06 -16.98 3.77
CA ASP A 76 15.81 -18.21 3.54
C ASP A 76 17.01 -18.37 4.51
N GLN A 77 17.68 -17.28 4.87
CA GLN A 77 18.93 -17.34 5.65
C GLN A 77 18.77 -17.06 7.15
N ALA A 78 17.74 -16.32 7.54
CA ALA A 78 17.63 -15.79 8.90
C ALA A 78 16.29 -16.11 9.60
N HIS A 79 15.28 -16.60 8.87
CA HIS A 79 14.02 -16.99 9.51
C HIS A 79 14.21 -18.27 10.32
N TYR A 80 13.57 -18.35 11.50
CA TYR A 80 13.70 -19.49 12.42
C TYR A 80 12.96 -20.75 11.95
N LEU A 81 11.98 -20.60 11.04
CA LEU A 81 11.30 -21.70 10.37
C LEU A 81 11.91 -21.91 8.99
N ASP A 82 12.36 -23.13 8.74
CA ASP A 82 12.72 -23.60 7.41
C ASP A 82 11.42 -24.05 6.70
N LYS A 83 10.97 -23.25 5.73
CA LYS A 83 9.73 -23.53 5.00
C LYS A 83 10.02 -23.80 3.54
N GLU A 84 9.50 -24.90 3.04
CA GLU A 84 9.64 -25.25 1.63
C GLU A 84 8.78 -24.31 0.78
N ILE A 85 9.43 -23.56 -0.10
CA ILE A 85 8.78 -22.66 -1.06
C ILE A 85 8.55 -23.46 -2.35
N ASN A 86 7.32 -23.93 -2.54
CA ASN A 86 6.88 -24.82 -3.60
C ASN A 86 5.51 -24.40 -4.14
N ASP A 87 4.91 -25.20 -5.02
CA ASP A 87 3.59 -24.94 -5.63
C ASP A 87 2.47 -24.77 -4.57
N GLU A 88 2.49 -25.54 -3.48
CA GLU A 88 1.51 -25.39 -2.39
C GLU A 88 1.68 -24.04 -1.68
N PHE A 89 2.92 -23.64 -1.47
CA PHE A 89 3.22 -22.31 -0.93
C PHE A 89 2.72 -21.21 -1.89
N SER A 90 2.95 -21.35 -3.20
CA SER A 90 2.45 -20.44 -4.24
C SER A 90 0.93 -20.32 -4.19
N GLU A 91 0.22 -21.45 -4.11
CA GLU A 91 -1.25 -21.46 -4.02
C GLU A 91 -1.75 -20.72 -2.77
N ASN A 92 -1.10 -20.90 -1.63
CA ASN A 92 -1.45 -20.20 -0.39
C ASN A 92 -1.23 -18.68 -0.50
N VAL A 93 -0.13 -18.25 -1.09
CA VAL A 93 0.14 -16.82 -1.37
C VAL A 93 -0.90 -16.24 -2.32
N PHE A 94 -1.21 -16.96 -3.40
CA PHE A 94 -2.22 -16.57 -4.38
C PHE A 94 -3.58 -16.32 -3.72
N ASN A 95 -4.06 -17.29 -2.95
CA ASN A 95 -5.33 -17.18 -2.27
C ASN A 95 -5.32 -16.03 -1.25
N LYS A 96 -4.24 -15.91 -0.46
CA LYS A 96 -4.11 -14.86 0.55
C LYS A 96 -4.07 -13.47 -0.03
N PHE A 97 -3.39 -13.28 -1.16
CA PHE A 97 -3.34 -11.98 -1.83
C PHE A 97 -4.72 -11.55 -2.35
N LEU A 98 -5.45 -12.46 -3.00
CA LEU A 98 -6.80 -12.17 -3.49
C LEU A 98 -7.78 -11.92 -2.33
N GLU A 99 -7.70 -12.67 -1.24
CA GLU A 99 -8.47 -12.43 -0.01
C GLU A 99 -8.18 -11.03 0.58
N ASN A 100 -6.91 -10.64 0.65
CA ASN A 100 -6.52 -9.34 1.19
C ASN A 100 -7.02 -8.17 0.32
N ILE A 101 -7.08 -8.34 -1.00
CA ILE A 101 -7.52 -7.29 -1.93
C ILE A 101 -9.06 -7.24 -2.03
N ASP A 102 -9.73 -8.36 -2.11
CA ASP A 102 -11.19 -8.44 -2.27
C ASP A 102 -11.84 -9.40 -1.27
N PRO A 103 -11.78 -9.09 0.06
CA PRO A 103 -12.28 -9.97 1.11
C PRO A 103 -13.78 -10.23 1.04
N TYR A 104 -14.52 -9.33 0.39
CA TYR A 104 -15.99 -9.45 0.24
C TYR A 104 -16.39 -9.98 -1.14
N LYS A 105 -15.44 -10.36 -1.99
CA LYS A 105 -15.66 -10.83 -3.38
C LYS A 105 -16.63 -9.95 -4.17
N ARG A 106 -16.45 -8.62 -4.02
CA ARG A 106 -17.33 -7.58 -4.56
C ARG A 106 -16.71 -6.75 -5.69
N TYR A 107 -15.48 -7.09 -6.10
CA TYR A 107 -14.79 -6.42 -7.20
C TYR A 107 -14.54 -7.38 -8.35
N PHE A 108 -13.88 -8.52 -8.11
CA PHE A 108 -13.50 -9.44 -9.18
C PHE A 108 -14.66 -10.31 -9.64
N TYR A 109 -14.57 -10.66 -10.93
CA TYR A 109 -15.41 -11.68 -11.55
C TYR A 109 -14.68 -13.01 -11.59
N SER A 110 -15.42 -14.11 -11.79
CA SER A 110 -14.84 -15.45 -11.92
C SER A 110 -13.83 -15.55 -13.06
N TYR A 111 -14.05 -14.86 -14.18
CA TYR A 111 -13.12 -14.84 -15.31
C TYR A 111 -11.84 -14.03 -15.02
N ASP A 112 -11.86 -13.06 -14.10
CA ASP A 112 -10.64 -12.39 -13.61
C ASP A 112 -9.79 -13.39 -12.83
N ILE A 113 -10.43 -14.19 -11.97
CA ILE A 113 -9.76 -15.23 -11.18
C ILE A 113 -9.21 -16.34 -12.07
N GLU A 114 -9.93 -16.70 -13.14
CA GLU A 114 -9.45 -17.67 -14.14
C GLU A 114 -8.16 -17.18 -14.80
N GLU A 115 -8.10 -15.92 -15.23
CA GLU A 115 -6.89 -15.31 -15.79
C GLU A 115 -5.75 -15.25 -14.76
N PHE A 116 -6.02 -14.88 -13.51
CA PHE A 116 -5.02 -14.87 -12.43
C PHE A 116 -4.49 -16.26 -12.11
N SER A 117 -5.29 -17.29 -12.28
CA SER A 117 -4.95 -18.68 -11.96
C SER A 117 -3.79 -19.24 -12.78
N GLU A 118 -3.42 -18.59 -13.90
CA GLU A 118 -2.22 -18.94 -14.68
C GLU A 118 -0.94 -18.77 -13.84
N PHE A 119 -0.96 -17.90 -12.82
CA PHE A 119 0.17 -17.65 -11.94
C PHE A 119 0.16 -18.45 -10.65
N LYS A 120 -0.91 -19.20 -10.37
CA LYS A 120 -1.20 -19.83 -9.07
C LYS A 120 -0.05 -20.69 -8.52
N TYR A 121 0.68 -21.37 -9.39
CA TYR A 121 1.74 -22.31 -9.01
C TYR A 121 3.15 -21.80 -9.40
N SER A 122 3.30 -20.51 -9.72
CA SER A 122 4.57 -19.92 -10.14
C SER A 122 5.01 -18.71 -9.29
N ILE A 123 4.30 -18.40 -8.23
CA ILE A 123 4.64 -17.26 -7.35
C ILE A 123 5.94 -17.52 -6.60
N ASP A 124 6.19 -18.75 -6.18
CA ASP A 124 7.45 -19.15 -5.54
C ASP A 124 8.66 -18.94 -6.47
N ASP A 125 8.53 -19.26 -7.74
CA ASP A 125 9.56 -19.01 -8.75
C ASP A 125 9.75 -17.50 -9.00
N ALA A 126 8.65 -16.74 -8.99
CA ALA A 126 8.67 -15.27 -9.11
C ALA A 126 9.35 -14.57 -7.92
N PHE A 127 9.37 -15.17 -6.74
CA PHE A 127 10.13 -14.65 -5.61
C PHE A 127 11.60 -15.08 -5.63
N LYS A 128 11.91 -16.27 -6.15
CA LYS A 128 13.31 -16.73 -6.36
C LYS A 128 14.01 -15.96 -7.48
N ASN A 129 13.28 -15.67 -8.56
CA ASN A 129 13.73 -14.88 -9.71
C ASN A 129 12.73 -13.74 -9.92
N PRO A 130 12.90 -12.58 -9.25
CA PRO A 130 11.88 -11.56 -9.11
C PRO A 130 11.18 -11.20 -10.41
N ASN A 131 9.87 -11.41 -10.39
CA ASN A 131 8.92 -11.07 -11.44
C ASN A 131 7.61 -10.63 -10.77
N LEU A 132 7.08 -9.50 -11.17
CA LEU A 132 5.88 -8.89 -10.61
C LEU A 132 4.67 -8.99 -11.53
N ASP A 133 4.71 -9.79 -12.58
CA ASP A 133 3.64 -9.89 -13.59
C ASP A 133 2.28 -10.23 -12.94
N PHE A 134 2.26 -11.15 -11.99
CA PHE A 134 1.04 -11.48 -11.24
C PHE A 134 0.52 -10.28 -10.44
N PHE A 135 1.38 -9.64 -9.68
CA PHE A 135 1.02 -8.45 -8.90
C PHE A 135 0.48 -7.34 -9.82
N GLU A 136 1.18 -7.01 -10.90
CA GLU A 136 0.76 -5.95 -11.84
C GLU A 136 -0.58 -6.26 -12.49
N LEU A 137 -0.80 -7.51 -12.88
CA LEU A 137 -2.08 -7.94 -13.47
C LEU A 137 -3.23 -7.76 -12.49
N VAL A 138 -3.07 -8.26 -11.26
CA VAL A 138 -4.11 -8.16 -10.22
C VAL A 138 -4.36 -6.71 -9.82
N TYR A 139 -3.30 -5.93 -9.60
CA TYR A 139 -3.40 -4.52 -9.26
C TYR A 139 -4.12 -3.70 -10.34
N ALA A 140 -3.70 -3.82 -11.60
CA ALA A 140 -4.35 -3.13 -12.72
C ALA A 140 -5.83 -3.51 -12.85
N ARG A 141 -6.14 -4.81 -12.68
CA ARG A 141 -7.52 -5.30 -12.72
C ARG A 141 -8.34 -4.77 -11.55
N TYR A 142 -7.78 -4.75 -10.34
CA TYR A 142 -8.46 -4.21 -9.16
C TYR A 142 -8.81 -2.73 -9.34
N MET A 143 -7.88 -1.90 -9.82
CA MET A 143 -8.15 -0.49 -10.09
C MET A 143 -9.27 -0.29 -11.13
N GLN A 144 -9.29 -1.12 -12.18
CA GLN A 144 -10.38 -1.14 -13.14
C GLN A 144 -11.72 -1.48 -12.48
N ARG A 145 -11.78 -2.53 -11.65
CA ARG A 145 -12.99 -2.99 -10.97
C ARG A 145 -13.48 -2.01 -9.91
N MET A 146 -12.55 -1.33 -9.24
CA MET A 146 -12.87 -0.22 -8.33
C MET A 146 -13.62 0.90 -9.05
N SER A 147 -13.15 1.34 -10.22
CA SER A 147 -13.82 2.37 -11.02
C SER A 147 -15.20 1.92 -11.57
N GLU A 148 -15.36 0.62 -11.85
CA GLU A 148 -16.68 0.08 -12.21
C GLU A 148 -17.62 0.09 -10.99
N SER A 149 -17.13 -0.28 -9.82
CA SER A 149 -17.91 -0.37 -8.58
C SER A 149 -18.35 1.00 -8.05
N GLU A 150 -17.57 2.05 -8.28
CA GLU A 150 -17.96 3.42 -7.96
C GLU A 150 -19.31 3.79 -8.63
N LYS A 151 -19.46 3.47 -9.90
CA LYS A 151 -20.71 3.72 -10.64
C LYS A 151 -21.87 2.89 -10.10
N ILE A 152 -21.60 1.63 -9.74
CA ILE A 152 -22.60 0.70 -9.21
C ILE A 152 -23.14 1.20 -7.87
N PHE A 153 -22.27 1.48 -6.90
CA PHE A 153 -22.75 1.88 -5.57
C PHE A 153 -23.42 3.26 -5.60
N ASN A 154 -22.92 4.21 -6.40
CA ASN A 154 -23.57 5.51 -6.56
C ASN A 154 -24.97 5.36 -7.20
N GLU A 155 -25.14 4.50 -8.21
CA GLU A 155 -26.44 4.22 -8.80
C GLU A 155 -27.41 3.60 -7.79
N ILE A 156 -26.96 2.59 -7.03
CA ILE A 156 -27.79 1.90 -6.04
C ILE A 156 -28.23 2.88 -4.95
N LEU A 157 -27.29 3.62 -4.38
CA LEU A 157 -27.55 4.54 -3.27
C LEU A 157 -28.30 5.82 -3.71
N SER A 158 -28.43 6.08 -5.01
CA SER A 158 -29.26 7.19 -5.50
C SER A 158 -30.78 6.95 -5.33
N LYS A 159 -31.21 5.72 -5.05
CA LYS A 159 -32.60 5.30 -4.96
C LYS A 159 -32.89 4.71 -3.57
N PRO A 160 -34.12 4.93 -3.02
CA PRO A 160 -34.49 4.33 -1.74
C PRO A 160 -34.55 2.79 -1.86
N PHE A 161 -34.23 2.13 -0.74
CA PHE A 161 -34.34 0.68 -0.64
C PHE A 161 -35.76 0.23 -0.32
N ASP A 162 -36.19 -0.87 -0.91
CA ASP A 162 -37.41 -1.57 -0.55
C ASP A 162 -37.11 -2.56 0.60
N PHE A 163 -37.50 -2.17 1.81
CA PHE A 163 -37.32 -3.00 3.01
C PHE A 163 -38.46 -4.01 3.23
N SER A 164 -39.54 -3.95 2.44
CA SER A 164 -40.62 -4.94 2.51
C SER A 164 -40.24 -6.27 1.85
N LYS A 165 -39.17 -6.28 1.08
CA LYS A 165 -38.73 -7.44 0.31
C LYS A 165 -37.89 -8.36 1.20
N ASP A 166 -38.38 -9.59 1.39
CA ASP A 166 -37.64 -10.63 2.07
C ASP A 166 -36.49 -11.16 1.19
N GLU A 167 -35.25 -10.97 1.63
CA GLU A 167 -34.04 -11.31 0.89
C GLU A 167 -33.00 -11.94 1.79
N VAL A 168 -32.31 -12.94 1.26
CA VAL A 168 -31.20 -13.58 1.94
C VAL A 168 -29.89 -12.85 1.62
N PHE A 169 -29.15 -12.52 2.64
CA PHE A 169 -27.77 -11.99 2.56
C PHE A 169 -26.81 -13.03 3.12
N GLU A 170 -25.84 -13.43 2.31
CA GLU A 170 -24.75 -14.30 2.76
C GLU A 170 -23.65 -13.47 3.42
N SER A 171 -23.39 -13.75 4.69
CA SER A 171 -22.37 -13.07 5.48
C SER A 171 -21.05 -13.85 5.57
N ASP A 172 -21.04 -15.12 5.16
CA ASP A 172 -19.82 -15.91 5.00
C ASP A 172 -19.19 -15.62 3.63
N PHE A 173 -18.38 -14.57 3.58
CA PHE A 173 -17.74 -14.14 2.34
C PHE A 173 -16.67 -15.13 1.84
N GLU A 174 -16.11 -15.97 2.72
CA GLU A 174 -15.15 -17.00 2.33
C GLU A 174 -15.84 -18.08 1.49
N ALA A 175 -17.06 -18.45 1.89
CA ALA A 175 -17.88 -19.44 1.19
C ALA A 175 -18.48 -18.93 -0.12
N LEU A 176 -18.49 -17.60 -0.36
CA LEU A 176 -19.04 -17.06 -1.60
C LEU A 176 -18.15 -17.37 -2.81
N ASP A 177 -18.79 -17.70 -3.94
CA ASP A 177 -18.13 -17.72 -5.24
C ASP A 177 -17.95 -16.31 -5.82
N TYR A 178 -16.95 -16.12 -6.68
CA TYR A 178 -16.84 -14.92 -7.49
C TYR A 178 -17.98 -14.85 -8.50
N VAL A 179 -18.52 -13.66 -8.70
CA VAL A 179 -19.65 -13.43 -9.60
C VAL A 179 -19.26 -13.65 -11.06
N GLN A 180 -20.22 -14.11 -11.87
CA GLN A 180 -20.00 -14.40 -13.29
C GLN A 180 -20.46 -13.25 -14.22
N SER A 181 -21.28 -12.34 -13.70
CA SER A 181 -21.90 -11.30 -14.50
C SER A 181 -22.01 -9.97 -13.77
N LYS A 182 -22.15 -8.88 -14.55
CA LYS A 182 -22.42 -7.54 -14.01
C LYS A 182 -23.73 -7.48 -13.22
N THR A 183 -24.73 -8.25 -13.60
CA THR A 183 -26.01 -8.32 -12.91
C THR A 183 -25.85 -8.94 -11.52
N GLU A 184 -25.06 -10.01 -11.40
CA GLU A 184 -24.74 -10.63 -10.10
C GLU A 184 -23.90 -9.70 -9.23
N LEU A 185 -22.91 -9.00 -9.82
CA LEU A 185 -22.11 -8.02 -9.10
C LEU A 185 -22.98 -6.87 -8.56
N TYR A 186 -23.88 -6.35 -9.40
CA TYR A 186 -24.85 -5.32 -9.00
C TYR A 186 -25.75 -5.80 -7.84
N ASP A 187 -26.28 -7.03 -7.91
CA ASP A 187 -27.12 -7.57 -6.83
C ASP A 187 -26.33 -7.80 -5.55
N ARG A 188 -25.07 -8.26 -5.64
CA ARG A 188 -24.16 -8.38 -4.48
C ARG A 188 -23.92 -7.02 -3.81
N TRP A 189 -23.58 -6.01 -4.59
CA TRP A 189 -23.45 -4.64 -4.08
C TRP A 189 -24.74 -4.11 -3.49
N ARG A 190 -25.87 -4.33 -4.16
CA ARG A 190 -27.17 -3.88 -3.68
C ARG A 190 -27.54 -4.47 -2.32
N LYS A 191 -27.34 -5.77 -2.15
CA LYS A 191 -27.60 -6.45 -0.87
C LYS A 191 -26.67 -5.97 0.23
N LEU A 192 -25.38 -5.84 -0.05
CA LEU A 192 -24.40 -5.34 0.90
C LEU A 192 -24.73 -3.91 1.36
N LEU A 193 -25.02 -3.02 0.43
CA LEU A 193 -25.39 -1.64 0.74
C LEU A 193 -26.72 -1.55 1.48
N LYS A 194 -27.69 -2.42 1.15
CA LYS A 194 -28.96 -2.49 1.87
C LYS A 194 -28.76 -2.85 3.35
N ILE A 195 -27.87 -3.81 3.65
CA ILE A 195 -27.54 -4.16 5.04
C ILE A 195 -26.91 -2.96 5.77
N TYR A 196 -25.93 -2.28 5.17
CA TYR A 196 -25.33 -1.10 5.78
C TYR A 196 -26.35 0.02 6.05
N VAL A 197 -27.29 0.24 5.11
CA VAL A 197 -28.36 1.21 5.33
C VAL A 197 -29.31 0.76 6.46
N ILE A 198 -29.64 -0.53 6.56
CA ILE A 198 -30.49 -1.06 7.64
C ILE A 198 -29.82 -0.88 9.01
N GLU A 199 -28.54 -1.22 9.12
CA GLU A 199 -27.77 -1.08 10.37
C GLU A 199 -27.70 0.38 10.82
N ASN A 200 -27.30 1.28 9.93
CA ASN A 200 -27.22 2.71 10.23
C ASN A 200 -28.60 3.31 10.52
N TYR A 201 -29.64 2.90 9.79
CA TYR A 201 -31.03 3.32 10.05
C TYR A 201 -31.47 2.92 11.48
N HIS A 202 -31.14 1.70 11.90
CA HIS A 202 -31.47 1.23 13.25
C HIS A 202 -30.77 2.08 14.32
N ASN A 203 -29.49 2.37 14.14
CA ASN A 203 -28.72 3.21 15.06
C ASN A 203 -29.31 4.63 15.15
N GLU A 204 -29.69 5.25 14.03
CA GLU A 204 -30.31 6.57 14.00
C GLU A 204 -31.68 6.61 14.70
N VAL A 205 -32.48 5.55 14.54
CA VAL A 205 -33.75 5.43 15.25
C VAL A 205 -33.53 5.28 16.77
N GLU A 206 -32.59 4.46 17.19
CA GLU A 206 -32.23 4.32 18.61
C GLU A 206 -31.75 5.65 19.21
N ASP A 207 -30.94 6.41 18.47
CA ASP A 207 -30.45 7.70 18.92
C ASP A 207 -31.56 8.75 19.04
N ASP A 208 -32.51 8.74 18.12
CA ASP A 208 -33.72 9.60 18.25
C ASP A 208 -34.55 9.21 19.47
N LEU A 209 -34.71 7.92 19.77
CA LEU A 209 -35.40 7.46 20.98
C LEU A 209 -34.68 7.88 22.26
N LYS A 210 -33.36 7.78 22.32
CA LYS A 210 -32.56 8.28 23.46
C LYS A 210 -32.68 9.80 23.65
N LYS A 211 -32.75 10.56 22.54
CA LYS A 211 -32.97 12.03 22.61
C LYS A 211 -34.31 12.39 23.22
N ILE A 212 -35.40 11.66 22.94
CA ILE A 212 -36.70 11.89 23.58
C ILE A 212 -36.64 11.69 25.10
N GLU A 213 -35.88 10.67 25.56
CA GLU A 213 -35.72 10.44 27.00
C GLU A 213 -35.02 11.60 27.70
N SER A 214 -34.14 12.32 27.02
CA SER A 214 -33.40 13.47 27.55
C SER A 214 -34.07 14.84 27.29
N ASP A 215 -34.82 14.95 26.19
CA ASP A 215 -35.52 16.17 25.75
C ASP A 215 -36.94 15.83 25.28
N SER A 216 -37.94 16.09 26.13
CA SER A 216 -39.35 15.83 25.83
C SER A 216 -39.94 16.69 24.70
N THR A 217 -39.20 17.68 24.20
CA THR A 217 -39.58 18.51 23.06
C THR A 217 -39.13 17.96 21.74
N PHE A 218 -38.18 17.01 21.75
CA PHE A 218 -37.68 16.35 20.56
C PHE A 218 -38.74 15.45 19.92
N GLN A 219 -38.85 15.50 18.60
CA GLN A 219 -39.76 14.63 17.85
C GLN A 219 -38.92 13.67 16.99
N VAL A 220 -39.28 12.38 17.06
CA VAL A 220 -38.64 11.36 16.19
C VAL A 220 -38.81 11.76 14.72
N ARG A 221 -37.72 11.71 13.99
CA ARG A 221 -37.74 11.96 12.55
C ARG A 221 -38.62 10.92 11.83
N ASN A 222 -39.21 11.32 10.70
CA ASN A 222 -39.93 10.39 9.84
C ASN A 222 -38.98 9.32 9.28
N LYS A 223 -39.49 8.09 9.13
CA LYS A 223 -38.73 6.92 8.61
C LYS A 223 -38.12 7.17 7.24
N GLU A 224 -38.83 7.83 6.36
CA GLU A 224 -38.34 8.18 5.02
C GLU A 224 -37.20 9.22 5.08
N ILE A 225 -37.22 10.10 6.05
CA ILE A 225 -36.14 11.08 6.28
C ILE A 225 -34.89 10.35 6.79
N ILE A 226 -35.02 9.49 7.80
CA ILE A 226 -33.90 8.73 8.36
C ILE A 226 -33.27 7.84 7.30
N GLU A 227 -34.08 7.12 6.49
CA GLU A 227 -33.58 6.30 5.37
C GLU A 227 -32.79 7.14 4.37
N LYS A 228 -33.31 8.27 4.00
CA LYS A 228 -32.65 9.17 3.04
C LYS A 228 -31.32 9.69 3.59
N GLU A 229 -31.31 10.20 4.81
CA GLU A 229 -30.10 10.73 5.47
C GLU A 229 -29.03 9.64 5.63
N THR A 230 -29.42 8.44 6.05
CA THR A 230 -28.53 7.29 6.19
C THR A 230 -27.91 6.89 4.84
N ARG A 231 -28.72 6.87 3.79
CA ARG A 231 -28.27 6.52 2.46
C ARG A 231 -27.33 7.59 1.88
N GLU A 232 -27.62 8.88 2.10
CA GLU A 232 -26.76 10.01 1.71
C GLU A 232 -25.43 10.00 2.45
N SER A 233 -25.44 9.71 3.75
CA SER A 233 -24.22 9.53 4.54
C SER A 233 -23.38 8.34 4.06
N LEU A 234 -24.04 7.24 3.69
CA LEU A 234 -23.34 6.08 3.14
C LEU A 234 -22.70 6.37 1.77
N ILE A 235 -23.39 7.13 0.89
CA ILE A 235 -22.80 7.60 -0.38
C ILE A 235 -21.50 8.37 -0.12
N GLU A 236 -21.51 9.28 0.82
CA GLU A 236 -20.34 10.09 1.15
C GLU A 236 -19.20 9.21 1.67
N THR A 237 -19.49 8.29 2.59
CA THR A 237 -18.51 7.33 3.11
C THR A 237 -17.91 6.46 2.01
N MET A 238 -18.75 5.92 1.12
CA MET A 238 -18.28 5.10 0.00
C MET A 238 -17.41 5.88 -0.97
N ASN A 239 -17.79 7.13 -1.29
CA ASN A 239 -16.98 7.98 -2.16
C ASN A 239 -15.67 8.44 -1.50
N GLN A 240 -15.63 8.64 -0.19
CA GLN A 240 -14.39 8.92 0.55
C GLN A 240 -13.44 7.71 0.50
N ASN A 241 -13.96 6.50 0.76
CA ASN A 241 -13.18 5.28 0.66
C ASN A 241 -12.64 5.05 -0.76
N TYR A 242 -13.46 5.32 -1.77
CA TYR A 242 -13.03 5.23 -3.17
C TYR A 242 -11.88 6.19 -3.45
N ARG A 243 -12.01 7.47 -3.07
CA ARG A 243 -10.95 8.47 -3.27
C ARG A 243 -9.68 8.10 -2.54
N PHE A 244 -9.78 7.64 -1.30
CA PHE A 244 -8.62 7.18 -0.54
C PHE A 244 -7.86 6.09 -1.30
N VAL A 245 -8.57 5.07 -1.78
CA VAL A 245 -7.96 3.94 -2.50
C VAL A 245 -7.44 4.36 -3.88
N ALA A 246 -8.16 5.23 -4.59
CA ALA A 246 -7.83 5.61 -5.96
C ALA A 246 -6.79 6.74 -6.07
N GLU A 247 -6.69 7.61 -5.06
CA GLU A 247 -5.92 8.85 -5.14
C GLU A 247 -4.83 8.96 -4.06
N GLU A 248 -5.02 8.33 -2.89
CA GLU A 248 -4.09 8.45 -1.75
C GLU A 248 -3.22 7.20 -1.56
N MET A 249 -3.71 6.00 -1.90
CA MET A 249 -2.88 4.79 -1.88
C MET A 249 -1.95 4.74 -3.08
N GLU A 250 -0.66 4.61 -2.81
CA GLU A 250 0.34 4.45 -3.84
C GLU A 250 0.48 2.97 -4.28
N ARG A 251 1.03 2.74 -5.46
CA ARG A 251 1.33 1.38 -5.94
C ARG A 251 2.22 0.59 -4.96
N SER A 252 3.11 1.28 -4.24
CA SER A 252 3.97 0.72 -3.17
C SER A 252 3.18 0.11 -2.02
N ASP A 253 2.03 0.70 -1.65
CA ASP A 253 1.16 0.16 -0.59
C ASP A 253 0.57 -1.18 -1.02
N TRP A 254 0.12 -1.27 -2.28
CA TRP A 254 -0.40 -2.50 -2.87
C TRP A 254 0.68 -3.59 -2.99
N LEU A 255 1.90 -3.19 -3.36
CA LEU A 255 3.04 -4.11 -3.39
C LEU A 255 3.35 -4.63 -1.97
N SER A 256 3.23 -3.79 -0.94
CA SER A 256 3.41 -4.21 0.46
C SER A 256 2.37 -5.24 0.88
N ILE A 257 1.11 -5.12 0.41
CA ILE A 257 0.06 -6.14 0.63
C ILE A 257 0.43 -7.46 -0.04
N TYR A 258 0.94 -7.41 -1.28
CA TYR A 258 1.40 -8.61 -1.99
C TYR A 258 2.57 -9.29 -1.29
N ILE A 259 3.60 -8.53 -0.94
CA ILE A 259 4.76 -9.04 -0.20
C ILE A 259 4.32 -9.65 1.13
N ASN A 260 3.42 -9.00 1.86
CA ASN A 260 2.91 -9.52 3.13
C ASN A 260 2.06 -10.77 2.96
N SER A 261 1.40 -10.96 1.83
CA SER A 261 0.70 -12.21 1.52
C SER A 261 1.69 -13.38 1.36
N PHE A 262 2.92 -13.12 0.91
CA PHE A 262 4.01 -14.09 0.85
C PHE A 262 4.65 -14.32 2.22
N VAL A 263 5.04 -13.24 2.89
CA VAL A 263 5.79 -13.28 4.17
C VAL A 263 4.98 -13.95 5.27
N SER A 264 3.66 -13.70 5.33
CA SER A 264 2.74 -14.29 6.32
C SER A 264 2.58 -15.80 6.17
N GLN A 265 2.99 -16.38 5.05
CA GLN A 265 2.99 -17.85 4.90
C GLN A 265 4.11 -18.52 5.71
N TYR A 266 5.15 -17.79 6.08
CA TYR A 266 6.19 -18.32 6.99
C TYR A 266 5.69 -18.39 8.41
N ASP A 267 5.17 -17.30 8.93
CA ASP A 267 4.70 -17.14 10.31
C ASP A 267 3.73 -15.95 10.39
N PRO A 268 2.62 -16.08 11.14
CA PRO A 268 1.65 -14.99 11.31
C PRO A 268 2.22 -13.70 11.95
N ASN A 269 3.38 -13.77 12.64
CA ASN A 269 4.01 -12.63 13.28
C ASN A 269 5.12 -11.98 12.42
N THR A 270 5.45 -12.60 11.28
CA THR A 270 6.44 -12.06 10.35
C THR A 270 5.76 -11.15 9.35
N SER A 271 6.22 -9.90 9.25
CA SER A 271 5.66 -8.91 8.33
C SER A 271 6.75 -8.07 7.69
N TYR A 272 6.50 -7.68 6.46
CA TYR A 272 7.25 -6.65 5.77
C TYR A 272 6.65 -5.28 6.10
N LEU A 273 7.49 -4.36 6.52
CA LEU A 273 7.14 -2.95 6.69
C LEU A 273 7.87 -2.16 5.61
N ASP A 274 7.14 -1.43 4.78
CA ASP A 274 7.74 -0.43 3.93
C ASP A 274 8.40 0.68 4.76
N PRO A 275 9.26 1.54 4.18
CA PRO A 275 10.02 2.52 4.95
C PRO A 275 9.15 3.44 5.82
N GLU A 276 8.01 3.88 5.30
CA GLU A 276 7.10 4.77 6.03
C GLU A 276 6.40 4.06 7.18
N SER A 277 5.92 2.85 6.94
CA SER A 277 5.30 1.98 7.97
C SER A 277 6.31 1.60 9.05
N LYS A 278 7.58 1.38 8.67
CA LYS A 278 8.66 1.13 9.62
C LYS A 278 8.94 2.35 10.49
N ASP A 279 9.00 3.53 9.91
CA ASP A 279 9.22 4.77 10.68
C ASP A 279 8.08 5.00 11.69
N ARG A 280 6.83 4.77 11.29
CA ARG A 280 5.67 4.80 12.20
C ARG A 280 5.79 3.77 13.32
N PHE A 281 6.15 2.54 12.98
CA PHE A 281 6.37 1.47 13.96
C PHE A 281 7.48 1.81 14.95
N ASP A 282 8.63 2.33 14.49
CA ASP A 282 9.75 2.71 15.34
C ASP A 282 9.35 3.85 16.30
N ILE A 283 8.57 4.82 15.84
CA ILE A 283 8.01 5.90 16.68
C ILE A 283 7.09 5.32 17.75
N ASP A 284 6.16 4.44 17.38
CA ASP A 284 5.21 3.83 18.30
C ASP A 284 5.92 2.97 19.35
N MET A 285 6.93 2.21 18.95
CA MET A 285 7.71 1.36 19.87
C MET A 285 8.64 2.15 20.78
N SER A 286 9.26 3.21 20.29
CA SER A 286 10.18 4.04 21.07
C SER A 286 9.46 5.02 22.00
N GLY A 287 8.22 5.35 21.70
CA GLY A 287 7.45 6.41 22.38
C GLY A 287 8.03 7.81 22.18
N ASN A 288 9.02 7.96 21.31
CA ASN A 288 9.67 9.24 21.01
C ASN A 288 9.02 9.89 19.80
N TYR A 289 8.11 10.81 20.05
CA TYR A 289 7.46 11.60 19.01
C TYR A 289 8.24 12.91 18.78
N ALA A 290 8.84 13.06 17.62
CA ALA A 290 9.40 14.32 17.16
C ALA A 290 8.34 15.05 16.32
N GLY A 291 7.74 16.11 16.87
CA GLY A 291 6.70 16.87 16.18
C GLY A 291 6.08 17.97 17.06
N ILE A 292 5.00 18.55 16.57
CA ILE A 292 4.28 19.64 17.29
C ILE A 292 3.65 19.19 18.61
N GLY A 293 3.48 17.89 18.82
CA GLY A 293 2.83 17.35 20.03
C GLY A 293 1.29 17.38 19.94
N ALA A 294 0.74 17.17 18.75
CA ALA A 294 -0.70 17.03 18.53
C ALA A 294 -0.97 15.88 17.56
N ARG A 295 -2.10 15.19 17.74
CA ARG A 295 -2.65 14.25 16.75
C ARG A 295 -3.56 15.00 15.81
N LEU A 296 -3.36 14.78 14.52
CA LEU A 296 -4.10 15.41 13.45
C LEU A 296 -5.00 14.38 12.77
N GLN A 297 -6.17 14.79 12.35
CA GLN A 297 -7.07 14.01 11.52
C GLN A 297 -7.46 14.83 10.29
N LYS A 298 -7.20 14.27 9.11
CA LYS A 298 -7.69 14.86 7.86
C LYS A 298 -9.20 14.65 7.77
N LYS A 299 -9.94 15.73 7.63
CA LYS A 299 -11.35 15.77 7.23
C LYS A 299 -11.46 16.25 5.80
N ILE A 300 -12.65 16.20 5.23
CA ILE A 300 -12.88 16.53 3.80
C ILE A 300 -12.34 17.91 3.42
N ASP A 301 -12.49 18.89 4.29
CA ASP A 301 -12.22 20.31 4.03
C ASP A 301 -11.10 20.91 4.91
N LYS A 302 -10.59 20.13 5.87
CA LYS A 302 -9.62 20.64 6.86
C LYS A 302 -8.82 19.50 7.50
N VAL A 303 -7.71 19.86 8.12
CA VAL A 303 -7.01 19.02 9.09
C VAL A 303 -7.35 19.50 10.48
N GLU A 304 -7.89 18.63 11.33
CA GLU A 304 -8.36 19.00 12.69
C GLU A 304 -7.48 18.33 13.74
N ILE A 305 -7.21 19.05 14.85
CA ILE A 305 -6.52 18.52 16.01
C ILE A 305 -7.50 17.65 16.82
N THR A 306 -7.22 16.35 16.88
CA THR A 306 -8.04 15.40 17.65
C THR A 306 -7.56 15.23 19.07
N GLU A 307 -6.28 15.45 19.33
CA GLU A 307 -5.68 15.32 20.66
C GLU A 307 -4.40 16.17 20.76
N VAL A 308 -4.21 16.82 21.91
CA VAL A 308 -2.96 17.48 22.28
C VAL A 308 -2.18 16.56 23.22
N ILE A 309 -0.94 16.22 22.85
CA ILE A 309 -0.10 15.28 23.60
C ILE A 309 0.52 16.02 24.78
N SER A 310 0.19 15.56 26.01
CA SER A 310 0.72 16.13 27.25
C SER A 310 2.25 16.15 27.27
N GLY A 311 2.83 17.32 27.58
CA GLY A 311 4.28 17.53 27.60
C GLY A 311 4.90 17.86 26.23
N GLY A 312 4.14 17.81 25.15
CA GLY A 312 4.55 18.25 23.81
C GLY A 312 4.67 19.79 23.69
N PRO A 313 5.27 20.28 22.56
CA PRO A 313 5.38 21.73 22.34
C PRO A 313 4.06 22.47 22.42
N VAL A 314 3.05 22.03 21.66
CA VAL A 314 1.71 22.65 21.63
C VAL A 314 1.08 22.69 23.02
N TRP A 315 1.20 21.60 23.79
CA TRP A 315 0.67 21.54 25.15
C TRP A 315 1.37 22.52 26.10
N ARG A 316 2.69 22.66 25.99
CA ARG A 316 3.48 23.57 26.83
C ARG A 316 3.20 25.04 26.51
N ASP A 317 3.06 25.35 25.24
CA ASP A 317 2.88 26.73 24.78
C ASP A 317 1.39 27.15 24.75
N ASN A 318 0.47 26.19 24.90
CA ASN A 318 -0.99 26.37 24.94
C ASN A 318 -1.53 27.20 23.75
N ILE A 319 -0.99 26.91 22.54
CA ILE A 319 -1.30 27.65 21.32
C ILE A 319 -2.39 27.00 20.46
N LEU A 320 -2.65 25.71 20.64
CA LEU A 320 -3.65 24.97 19.90
C LEU A 320 -4.44 24.08 20.84
N GLU A 321 -5.73 23.88 20.54
CA GLU A 321 -6.64 23.06 21.32
C GLU A 321 -7.26 21.94 20.46
N LYS A 322 -7.82 20.93 21.14
CA LYS A 322 -8.61 19.90 20.47
C LYS A 322 -9.80 20.54 19.75
N GLY A 323 -9.96 20.26 18.47
CA GLY A 323 -11.00 20.82 17.60
C GLY A 323 -10.52 21.97 16.71
N ASP A 324 -9.31 22.50 16.94
CA ASP A 324 -8.73 23.51 16.05
C ASP A 324 -8.48 22.92 14.67
N ALA A 325 -8.74 23.74 13.63
CA ALA A 325 -8.52 23.39 12.26
C ALA A 325 -7.25 24.07 11.72
N ILE A 326 -6.43 23.28 11.05
CA ILE A 326 -5.28 23.74 10.27
C ILE A 326 -5.80 23.95 8.84
N LEU A 327 -5.69 25.16 8.34
CA LEU A 327 -6.14 25.56 7.01
C LEU A 327 -4.99 25.49 6.00
#